data_98061b904329f5ac200a7740d859a9e6
#
_entry.id   98061b904329f5ac200a7740d859a9e6
#
_cell.length_a   1.000
_cell.length_b   1.000
_cell.length_c   1.000
_cell.angle_alpha   90.00
_cell.angle_beta   90.00
_cell.angle_gamma   90.00
#
_symmetry.space_group_name_H-M   'P 1'
#
loop_
_entity.id
_entity.type
_entity.pdbx_description
1 polymer ?
#
loop_
_entity_poly.entity_id
_entity_poly.type
_entity_poly.pdbx_seq_one_letter_code
_entity_poly.pdbx_strand_id
1 'polypeptide(L)'
;MKKVFIRTLLALSVTVFTVGPASAAGDSFTPAQQDAIGKIAADYLRTHPELLIEMSQKLQAQAQQKQATQSVQAALAQQKQLLNDPDSPVLNPKGDVAVVQFFDYQCVYCSRTSPAVEALIQANPGVRVVWKEWPIFGDKWPLSATAAQTGVGVWKLGGAEAYHRYHAALYATGHIEGELTAADIDAAVKASGTTATKEGGSAIAALDRNNALAKALGIQGSPAFVVMPVNGASADNVSVIPGAVSQATLQAAVDKARAAVKQGS
;
A
#
# COMPACT_ATOMS: atom_id res chain seq x y z
N MET A 1 99.55 4.50 -51.41
CA MET A 1 99.06 4.39 -50.06
C MET A 1 97.58 4.73 -50.05
N LYS A 2 96.68 3.76 -50.25
CA LYS A 2 95.24 3.94 -50.22
C LYS A 2 94.62 3.09 -49.11
N LYS A 3 94.08 3.72 -48.08
CA LYS A 3 93.42 3.06 -46.96
C LYS A 3 92.00 2.71 -47.34
N VAL A 4 91.71 1.42 -47.35
CA VAL A 4 90.29 0.94 -47.56
C VAL A 4 89.61 0.86 -46.18
N PHE A 5 88.53 1.61 -46.01
CA PHE A 5 87.64 1.52 -44.85
C PHE A 5 86.58 0.48 -45.13
N ILE A 6 86.59 -0.62 -44.40
CA ILE A 6 85.45 -1.60 -44.38
C ILE A 6 84.43 -1.09 -43.40
N ARG A 7 83.21 -0.78 -43.89
CA ARG A 7 82.07 -0.48 -43.07
C ARG A 7 81.31 -1.78 -42.82
N THR A 8 81.32 -2.24 -41.60
CA THR A 8 80.53 -3.36 -41.15
C THR A 8 79.10 -2.86 -40.92
N LEU A 9 78.06 -3.33 -41.69
CA LEU A 9 76.66 -3.11 -41.44
C LEU A 9 76.22 -4.12 -40.38
N LEU A 10 75.78 -3.61 -39.22
CA LEU A 10 75.10 -4.40 -38.19
C LEU A 10 73.67 -4.42 -38.54
N ALA A 11 73.08 -5.57 -38.97
CA ALA A 11 71.70 -5.75 -39.21
C ALA A 11 70.94 -5.96 -37.84
N LEU A 12 70.17 -4.99 -37.41
CA LEU A 12 69.35 -5.07 -36.22
C LEU A 12 68.01 -5.75 -36.59
N SER A 13 67.89 -7.04 -36.24
CA SER A 13 66.64 -7.80 -36.41
C SER A 13 65.61 -7.35 -35.37
N VAL A 14 64.65 -6.56 -35.78
CA VAL A 14 63.52 -6.22 -34.94
C VAL A 14 62.47 -7.37 -35.02
N THR A 15 62.43 -8.17 -33.95
CA THR A 15 61.37 -9.20 -33.79
C THR A 15 60.09 -8.50 -33.34
N VAL A 16 59.15 -8.31 -34.26
CA VAL A 16 57.79 -7.82 -33.92
C VAL A 16 57.03 -8.95 -33.24
N PHE A 17 56.91 -8.88 -31.93
CA PHE A 17 55.90 -9.69 -31.21
C PHE A 17 54.50 -9.15 -31.53
N THR A 18 53.78 -9.83 -32.38
CA THR A 18 52.36 -9.62 -32.56
C THR A 18 51.65 -10.15 -31.32
N VAL A 19 51.29 -9.27 -30.39
CA VAL A 19 50.33 -9.56 -29.34
C VAL A 19 48.96 -9.72 -30.03
N GLY A 20 48.58 -10.96 -30.28
CA GLY A 20 47.22 -11.27 -30.71
C GLY A 20 46.21 -10.80 -29.67
N PRO A 21 45.01 -10.36 -30.07
CA PRO A 21 43.96 -10.04 -29.10
C PRO A 21 43.75 -11.27 -28.22
N ALA A 22 43.98 -11.15 -26.93
CA ALA A 22 43.53 -12.11 -25.95
C ALA A 22 42.00 -12.08 -26.01
N SER A 23 41.41 -12.98 -26.81
CA SER A 23 39.99 -13.32 -26.68
C SER A 23 39.81 -13.78 -25.24
N ALA A 24 39.15 -12.97 -24.42
CA ALA A 24 38.58 -13.43 -23.19
C ALA A 24 37.53 -14.50 -23.58
N ALA A 25 38.03 -15.74 -23.73
CA ALA A 25 37.14 -16.90 -23.76
C ALA A 25 36.49 -16.89 -22.38
N GLY A 26 35.25 -16.40 -22.33
CA GLY A 26 34.38 -16.64 -21.17
C GLY A 26 34.44 -18.14 -20.93
N ASP A 27 34.87 -18.54 -19.73
CA ASP A 27 34.97 -19.93 -19.31
C ASP A 27 33.57 -20.58 -19.43
N SER A 28 33.25 -21.05 -20.63
CA SER A 28 32.04 -21.84 -20.86
C SER A 28 32.32 -23.26 -20.41
N PHE A 29 31.73 -23.66 -19.29
CA PHE A 29 31.80 -25.05 -18.83
C PHE A 29 31.36 -26.02 -19.94
N THR A 30 32.09 -27.11 -20.08
CA THR A 30 31.69 -28.21 -20.98
C THR A 30 30.34 -28.80 -20.53
N PRO A 31 29.55 -29.43 -21.41
CA PRO A 31 28.28 -30.05 -21.01
C PRO A 31 28.39 -31.02 -19.83
N ALA A 32 29.48 -31.81 -19.75
CA ALA A 32 29.75 -32.69 -18.62
C ALA A 32 30.00 -31.94 -17.30
N GLN A 33 30.70 -30.80 -17.37
CA GLN A 33 30.92 -29.94 -16.20
C GLN A 33 29.60 -29.27 -15.76
N GLN A 34 28.75 -28.82 -16.68
CA GLN A 34 27.46 -28.23 -16.36
C GLN A 34 26.54 -29.25 -15.68
N ASP A 35 26.51 -30.51 -16.14
CA ASP A 35 25.76 -31.59 -15.52
C ASP A 35 26.28 -31.91 -14.11
N ALA A 36 27.61 -31.97 -13.94
CA ALA A 36 28.23 -32.21 -12.63
C ALA A 36 27.93 -31.06 -11.64
N ILE A 37 28.02 -29.81 -12.08
CA ILE A 37 27.67 -28.62 -11.27
C ILE A 37 26.21 -28.68 -10.87
N GLY A 38 25.29 -29.02 -11.81
CA GLY A 38 23.86 -29.15 -11.51
C GLY A 38 23.58 -30.21 -10.45
N LYS A 39 24.25 -31.38 -10.52
CA LYS A 39 24.12 -32.44 -9.51
C LYS A 39 24.64 -31.99 -8.13
N ILE A 40 25.82 -31.39 -8.08
CA ILE A 40 26.40 -30.85 -6.83
C ILE A 40 25.46 -29.81 -6.19
N ALA A 41 24.95 -28.86 -6.99
CA ALA A 41 24.03 -27.85 -6.50
C ALA A 41 22.71 -28.46 -5.98
N ALA A 42 22.15 -29.44 -6.69
CA ALA A 42 20.94 -30.12 -6.27
C ALA A 42 21.15 -30.92 -4.97
N ASP A 43 22.27 -31.62 -4.83
CA ASP A 43 22.59 -32.36 -3.62
C ASP A 43 22.86 -31.41 -2.44
N TYR A 44 23.53 -30.30 -2.66
CA TYR A 44 23.73 -29.28 -1.65
C TYR A 44 22.41 -28.69 -1.14
N LEU A 45 21.48 -28.35 -2.04
CA LEU A 45 20.16 -27.86 -1.64
C LEU A 45 19.31 -28.92 -0.93
N ARG A 46 19.45 -30.20 -1.27
CA ARG A 46 18.75 -31.29 -0.57
C ARG A 46 19.28 -31.48 0.85
N THR A 47 20.57 -31.27 1.06
CA THR A 47 21.20 -31.39 2.39
C THR A 47 21.12 -30.12 3.22
N HIS A 48 20.79 -28.96 2.60
CA HIS A 48 20.64 -27.66 3.24
C HIS A 48 19.29 -27.01 2.89
N PRO A 49 18.14 -27.61 3.25
CA PRO A 49 16.81 -27.10 2.90
C PRO A 49 16.50 -25.73 3.53
N GLU A 50 17.18 -25.34 4.60
CA GLU A 50 17.09 -24.02 5.25
C GLU A 50 17.41 -22.88 4.30
N LEU A 51 18.27 -23.07 3.30
CA LEU A 51 18.59 -22.06 2.29
C LEU A 51 17.38 -21.67 1.44
N LEU A 52 16.50 -22.64 1.12
CA LEU A 52 15.28 -22.37 0.36
C LEU A 52 14.31 -21.54 1.18
N ILE A 53 14.24 -21.79 2.50
CA ILE A 53 13.41 -21.01 3.43
C ILE A 53 13.96 -19.59 3.52
N GLU A 54 15.25 -19.42 3.74
CA GLU A 54 15.90 -18.11 3.81
C GLU A 54 15.71 -17.30 2.52
N MET A 55 15.94 -17.93 1.37
CA MET A 55 15.75 -17.27 0.07
C MET A 55 14.29 -16.90 -0.16
N SER A 56 13.35 -17.76 0.21
CA SER A 56 11.90 -17.47 0.13
C SER A 56 11.53 -16.26 0.99
N GLN A 57 12.01 -16.23 2.24
CA GLN A 57 11.77 -15.09 3.14
C GLN A 57 12.36 -13.79 2.58
N LYS A 58 13.56 -13.84 2.01
CA LYS A 58 14.20 -12.69 1.38
C LYS A 58 13.41 -12.19 0.17
N LEU A 59 12.95 -13.09 -0.69
CA LEU A 59 12.11 -12.74 -1.83
C LEU A 59 10.78 -12.14 -1.41
N GLN A 60 10.15 -12.69 -0.37
CA GLN A 60 8.92 -12.15 0.19
C GLN A 60 9.13 -10.73 0.76
N ALA A 61 10.21 -10.53 1.54
CA ALA A 61 10.56 -9.21 2.07
C ALA A 61 10.81 -8.18 0.96
N GLN A 62 11.51 -8.56 -0.11
CA GLN A 62 11.74 -7.69 -1.27
C GLN A 62 10.42 -7.37 -2.01
N ALA A 63 9.53 -8.35 -2.17
CA ALA A 63 8.23 -8.15 -2.79
C ALA A 63 7.35 -7.20 -1.95
N GLN A 64 7.31 -7.39 -0.64
CA GLN A 64 6.59 -6.52 0.30
C GLN A 64 7.14 -5.09 0.28
N GLN A 65 8.46 -4.93 0.30
CA GLN A 65 9.09 -3.60 0.22
C GLN A 65 8.78 -2.90 -1.10
N LYS A 66 8.83 -3.62 -2.21
CA LYS A 66 8.46 -3.09 -3.53
C LYS A 66 6.98 -2.67 -3.56
N GLN A 67 6.09 -3.52 -3.05
CA GLN A 67 4.66 -3.23 -2.96
C GLN A 67 4.40 -1.99 -2.10
N ALA A 68 5.02 -1.89 -0.92
CA ALA A 68 4.87 -0.73 -0.03
C ALA A 68 5.31 0.57 -0.71
N THR A 69 6.47 0.54 -1.42
CA THR A 69 6.95 1.70 -2.18
C THR A 69 5.98 2.09 -3.29
N GLN A 70 5.46 1.12 -4.04
CA GLN A 70 4.49 1.38 -5.10
C GLN A 70 3.17 1.95 -4.56
N SER A 71 2.68 1.42 -3.43
CA SER A 71 1.46 1.92 -2.78
C SER A 71 1.62 3.36 -2.29
N VAL A 72 2.79 3.73 -1.74
CA VAL A 72 3.09 5.11 -1.33
C VAL A 72 3.13 6.04 -2.55
N GLN A 73 3.78 5.65 -3.65
CA GLN A 73 3.80 6.45 -4.89
C GLN A 73 2.39 6.62 -5.47
N ALA A 74 1.58 5.56 -5.46
CA ALA A 74 0.20 5.62 -5.88
C ALA A 74 -0.65 6.55 -4.98
N ALA A 75 -0.43 6.52 -3.64
CA ALA A 75 -1.11 7.42 -2.71
C ALA A 75 -0.77 8.89 -2.99
N LEU A 76 0.48 9.20 -3.29
CA LEU A 76 0.90 10.55 -3.69
C LEU A 76 0.22 10.99 -4.99
N ALA A 77 0.20 10.12 -6.00
CA ALA A 77 -0.46 10.39 -7.28
C ALA A 77 -1.98 10.57 -7.14
N GLN A 78 -2.60 9.90 -6.18
CA GLN A 78 -4.04 9.91 -5.92
C GLN A 78 -4.46 10.81 -4.75
N GLN A 79 -3.57 11.68 -4.25
CA GLN A 79 -3.82 12.52 -3.07
C GLN A 79 -5.15 13.29 -3.15
N LYS A 80 -5.47 13.85 -4.31
CA LYS A 80 -6.72 14.59 -4.51
C LYS A 80 -7.96 13.71 -4.29
N GLN A 81 -7.96 12.48 -4.81
CA GLN A 81 -9.08 11.55 -4.64
C GLN A 81 -9.15 11.00 -3.21
N LEU A 82 -8.00 10.77 -2.57
CA LEU A 82 -7.95 10.36 -1.18
C LEU A 82 -8.57 11.40 -0.27
N LEU A 83 -8.24 12.67 -0.46
CA LEU A 83 -8.56 13.73 0.50
C LEU A 83 -9.83 14.53 0.16
N ASN A 84 -10.14 14.72 -1.12
CA ASN A 84 -11.10 15.74 -1.56
C ASN A 84 -12.24 15.19 -2.43
N ASP A 85 -12.56 13.89 -2.35
CA ASP A 85 -13.76 13.35 -2.97
C ASP A 85 -15.00 13.84 -2.18
N PRO A 86 -15.94 14.58 -2.82
CA PRO A 86 -17.09 15.19 -2.13
C PRO A 86 -18.07 14.16 -1.57
N ASP A 87 -18.09 12.94 -2.12
CA ASP A 87 -18.96 11.86 -1.64
C ASP A 87 -18.32 11.03 -0.52
N SER A 88 -17.08 11.34 -0.13
CA SER A 88 -16.43 10.68 1.00
C SER A 88 -16.65 11.48 2.28
N PRO A 89 -17.16 10.85 3.34
CA PRO A 89 -17.32 11.50 4.63
C PRO A 89 -15.99 11.96 5.22
N VAL A 90 -15.98 13.16 5.76
CA VAL A 90 -14.77 13.78 6.33
C VAL A 90 -15.07 14.38 7.69
N LEU A 91 -14.38 13.91 8.72
CA LEU A 91 -14.34 14.54 10.04
C LEU A 91 -13.12 15.47 10.11
N ASN A 92 -13.24 16.61 10.77
CA ASN A 92 -12.19 17.62 10.93
C ASN A 92 -11.54 18.03 9.58
N PRO A 93 -12.29 18.64 8.66
CA PRO A 93 -11.81 18.92 7.30
C PRO A 93 -10.62 19.90 7.25
N LYS A 94 -10.33 20.62 8.35
CA LYS A 94 -9.21 21.56 8.49
C LYS A 94 -7.95 20.92 9.10
N GLY A 95 -8.00 19.62 9.43
CA GLY A 95 -6.84 18.91 10.00
C GLY A 95 -5.64 18.91 9.05
N ASP A 96 -4.45 18.95 9.63
CA ASP A 96 -3.16 19.03 8.94
C ASP A 96 -2.65 17.66 8.45
N VAL A 97 -3.05 16.60 9.14
CA VAL A 97 -2.77 15.20 8.78
C VAL A 97 -4.08 14.48 8.53
N ALA A 98 -4.14 13.73 7.44
CA ALA A 98 -5.28 12.91 7.08
C ALA A 98 -5.03 11.43 7.39
N VAL A 99 -6.03 10.78 7.95
CA VAL A 99 -6.17 9.33 8.06
C VAL A 99 -7.33 8.92 7.17
N VAL A 100 -7.04 8.26 6.07
CA VAL A 100 -8.03 7.75 5.12
C VAL A 100 -8.22 6.26 5.38
N GLN A 101 -9.43 5.83 5.68
CA GLN A 101 -9.77 4.44 5.96
C GLN A 101 -10.63 3.87 4.83
N PHE A 102 -10.21 2.75 4.25
CA PHE A 102 -11.03 1.89 3.39
C PHE A 102 -11.60 0.75 4.23
N PHE A 103 -12.89 0.54 4.19
CA PHE A 103 -13.55 -0.41 5.08
C PHE A 103 -14.86 -0.98 4.53
N ASP A 104 -15.32 -2.06 5.15
CA ASP A 104 -16.61 -2.71 4.90
C ASP A 104 -17.28 -3.05 6.24
N TYR A 105 -18.55 -2.75 6.41
CA TYR A 105 -19.29 -3.03 7.64
C TYR A 105 -19.43 -4.51 7.96
N GLN A 106 -19.36 -5.39 6.95
CA GLN A 106 -19.43 -6.84 7.14
C GLN A 106 -18.03 -7.48 7.37
N CYS A 107 -16.97 -6.68 7.36
CA CYS A 107 -15.62 -7.16 7.56
C CYS A 107 -15.30 -7.32 9.05
N VAL A 108 -15.02 -8.54 9.50
CA VAL A 108 -14.61 -8.84 10.88
C VAL A 108 -13.37 -8.05 11.32
N TYR A 109 -12.40 -7.87 10.43
CA TYR A 109 -11.18 -7.11 10.74
C TYR A 109 -11.43 -5.61 10.83
N CYS A 110 -12.40 -5.07 10.07
CA CYS A 110 -12.83 -3.68 10.20
C CYS A 110 -13.52 -3.46 11.55
N SER A 111 -14.44 -4.35 11.93
CA SER A 111 -15.11 -4.31 13.24
C SER A 111 -14.10 -4.35 14.40
N ARG A 112 -13.13 -5.27 14.35
CA ARG A 112 -12.06 -5.36 15.38
C ARG A 112 -11.16 -4.13 15.44
N THR A 113 -11.00 -3.40 14.34
CA THR A 113 -10.14 -2.21 14.27
C THR A 113 -10.90 -0.93 14.63
N SER A 114 -12.23 -0.92 14.55
CA SER A 114 -13.07 0.25 14.83
C SER A 114 -12.75 0.90 16.20
N PRO A 115 -12.59 0.17 17.32
CA PRO A 115 -12.22 0.79 18.59
C PRO A 115 -10.86 1.50 18.57
N ALA A 116 -9.90 0.98 17.80
CA ALA A 116 -8.59 1.60 17.66
C ALA A 116 -8.65 2.91 16.84
N VAL A 117 -9.52 2.96 15.83
CA VAL A 117 -9.78 4.18 15.04
C VAL A 117 -10.48 5.24 15.90
N GLU A 118 -11.49 4.85 16.69
CA GLU A 118 -12.18 5.75 17.60
C GLU A 118 -11.22 6.34 18.66
N ALA A 119 -10.38 5.49 19.25
CA ALA A 119 -9.38 5.94 20.21
C ALA A 119 -8.35 6.89 19.56
N LEU A 120 -7.98 6.66 18.30
CA LEU A 120 -7.11 7.58 17.56
C LEU A 120 -7.78 8.95 17.35
N ILE A 121 -9.05 8.96 16.94
CA ILE A 121 -9.82 10.20 16.74
C ILE A 121 -9.89 11.00 18.04
N GLN A 122 -10.21 10.35 19.15
CA GLN A 122 -10.28 11.00 20.47
C GLN A 122 -8.92 11.56 20.93
N ALA A 123 -7.84 10.82 20.69
CA ALA A 123 -6.48 11.26 21.04
C ALA A 123 -5.96 12.38 20.12
N ASN A 124 -6.54 12.58 18.95
CA ASN A 124 -6.07 13.51 17.93
C ASN A 124 -7.22 14.35 17.34
N PRO A 125 -7.83 15.26 18.09
CA PRO A 125 -9.00 16.04 17.64
C PRO A 125 -8.72 16.93 16.41
N GLY A 126 -7.46 17.16 16.06
CA GLY A 126 -7.03 17.91 14.89
C GLY A 126 -6.71 17.04 13.65
N VAL A 127 -6.83 15.72 13.76
CA VAL A 127 -6.62 14.83 12.59
C VAL A 127 -7.86 14.86 11.69
N ARG A 128 -7.65 14.98 10.40
CA ARG A 128 -8.68 14.82 9.37
C ARG A 128 -8.90 13.35 9.12
N VAL A 129 -10.11 12.84 9.37
CA VAL A 129 -10.47 11.47 9.05
C VAL A 129 -11.33 11.44 7.80
N VAL A 130 -10.96 10.60 6.83
CA VAL A 130 -11.70 10.39 5.58
C VAL A 130 -12.12 8.95 5.50
N TRP A 131 -13.41 8.69 5.41
CA TRP A 131 -13.94 7.36 5.25
C TRP A 131 -14.20 7.03 3.78
N LYS A 132 -13.68 5.90 3.32
CA LYS A 132 -13.89 5.34 1.99
C LYS A 132 -14.75 4.10 2.12
N GLU A 133 -16.05 4.28 1.95
CA GLU A 133 -17.00 3.16 1.87
C GLU A 133 -16.55 2.21 0.75
N TRP A 134 -16.18 1.01 1.12
CA TRP A 134 -15.64 0.02 0.19
C TRP A 134 -16.22 -1.37 0.48
N PRO A 135 -17.48 -1.64 0.10
CA PRO A 135 -18.20 -2.88 0.42
C PRO A 135 -17.71 -4.06 -0.44
N ILE A 136 -16.50 -4.54 -0.15
CA ILE A 136 -15.85 -5.64 -0.91
C ILE A 136 -16.58 -6.96 -0.76
N PHE A 137 -17.40 -7.10 0.27
CA PHE A 137 -18.23 -8.28 0.50
C PHE A 137 -19.65 -8.13 -0.02
N GLY A 138 -19.97 -7.07 -0.78
CA GLY A 138 -21.31 -6.77 -1.28
C GLY A 138 -21.92 -7.87 -2.16
N ASP A 139 -21.09 -8.59 -2.93
CA ASP A 139 -21.53 -9.72 -3.75
C ASP A 139 -21.93 -10.93 -2.89
N LYS A 140 -21.24 -11.14 -1.77
CA LYS A 140 -21.52 -12.25 -0.84
C LYS A 140 -22.63 -11.88 0.15
N TRP A 141 -22.63 -10.64 0.65
CA TRP A 141 -23.54 -10.12 1.65
C TRP A 141 -24.11 -8.78 1.19
N PRO A 142 -25.26 -8.75 0.48
CA PRO A 142 -25.78 -7.54 -0.16
C PRO A 142 -26.01 -6.36 0.76
N LEU A 143 -26.23 -6.60 2.06
CA LEU A 143 -26.38 -5.52 3.06
C LEU A 143 -25.06 -4.75 3.31
N SER A 144 -23.90 -5.30 2.98
CA SER A 144 -22.65 -4.54 2.96
C SER A 144 -22.77 -3.33 2.02
N ALA A 145 -23.18 -3.55 0.77
CA ALA A 145 -23.38 -2.47 -0.20
C ALA A 145 -24.51 -1.54 0.19
N THR A 146 -25.61 -2.09 0.76
CA THR A 146 -26.73 -1.28 1.24
C THR A 146 -26.33 -0.34 2.36
N ALA A 147 -25.57 -0.83 3.36
CA ALA A 147 -25.07 -0.02 4.45
C ALA A 147 -24.13 1.09 3.94
N ALA A 148 -23.21 0.76 3.03
CA ALA A 148 -22.31 1.75 2.43
C ALA A 148 -23.07 2.84 1.65
N GLN A 149 -24.06 2.47 0.83
CA GLN A 149 -24.88 3.43 0.08
C GLN A 149 -25.70 4.32 1.01
N THR A 150 -26.27 3.76 2.08
CA THR A 150 -26.98 4.50 3.11
C THR A 150 -26.04 5.47 3.85
N GLY A 151 -24.81 5.05 4.15
CA GLY A 151 -23.77 5.89 4.74
C GLY A 151 -23.47 7.14 3.91
N VAL A 152 -23.37 6.99 2.58
CA VAL A 152 -23.22 8.15 1.66
C VAL A 152 -24.44 9.08 1.76
N GLY A 153 -25.66 8.53 1.88
CA GLY A 153 -26.88 9.32 2.10
C GLY A 153 -26.86 10.07 3.43
N VAL A 154 -26.47 9.40 4.51
CA VAL A 154 -26.32 10.04 5.83
C VAL A 154 -25.30 11.19 5.77
N TRP A 155 -24.15 10.98 5.11
CA TRP A 155 -23.16 12.03 4.90
C TRP A 155 -23.72 13.25 4.18
N LYS A 156 -24.46 13.04 3.10
CA LYS A 156 -25.04 14.11 2.29
C LYS A 156 -26.11 14.92 3.05
N LEU A 157 -26.91 14.25 3.87
CA LEU A 157 -27.99 14.89 4.61
C LEU A 157 -27.53 15.53 5.93
N GLY A 158 -26.65 14.86 6.66
CA GLY A 158 -26.33 15.21 8.04
C GLY A 158 -24.87 15.62 8.28
N GLY A 159 -23.99 15.47 7.29
CA GLY A 159 -22.58 15.83 7.39
C GLY A 159 -21.78 14.92 8.33
N ALA A 160 -20.63 15.42 8.79
CA ALA A 160 -19.61 14.64 9.47
C ALA A 160 -20.10 13.94 10.74
N GLU A 161 -20.73 14.68 11.65
CA GLU A 161 -21.16 14.16 12.94
C GLU A 161 -22.27 13.11 12.81
N ALA A 162 -23.22 13.33 11.87
CA ALA A 162 -24.26 12.35 11.60
C ALA A 162 -23.67 11.06 11.03
N TYR A 163 -22.75 11.21 10.07
CA TYR A 163 -22.08 10.05 9.50
C TYR A 163 -21.25 9.28 10.53
N HIS A 164 -20.48 9.98 11.38
CA HIS A 164 -19.69 9.34 12.43
C HIS A 164 -20.57 8.53 13.40
N ARG A 165 -21.74 9.07 13.81
CA ARG A 165 -22.72 8.33 14.62
C ARG A 165 -23.27 7.11 13.90
N TYR A 166 -23.59 7.23 12.60
CA TYR A 166 -24.04 6.11 11.78
C TYR A 166 -23.00 4.99 11.71
N HIS A 167 -21.76 5.37 11.39
CA HIS A 167 -20.62 4.46 11.29
C HIS A 167 -20.36 3.72 12.61
N ALA A 168 -20.31 4.44 13.73
CA ALA A 168 -20.13 3.87 15.05
C ALA A 168 -21.28 2.94 15.45
N ALA A 169 -22.53 3.33 15.16
CA ALA A 169 -23.71 2.52 15.48
C ALA A 169 -23.71 1.18 14.74
N LEU A 170 -23.32 1.16 13.45
CA LEU A 170 -23.23 -0.10 12.71
C LEU A 170 -22.18 -1.04 13.28
N TYR A 171 -20.99 -0.57 13.61
CA TYR A 171 -19.98 -1.44 14.25
C TYR A 171 -20.34 -1.86 15.67
N ALA A 172 -21.12 -1.03 16.40
CA ALA A 172 -21.59 -1.38 17.75
C ALA A 172 -22.60 -2.53 17.77
N THR A 173 -23.25 -2.86 16.65
CA THR A 173 -24.12 -4.04 16.54
C THR A 173 -23.37 -5.35 16.75
N GLY A 174 -22.10 -5.39 16.33
CA GLY A 174 -21.31 -6.62 16.26
C GLY A 174 -21.77 -7.59 15.16
N HIS A 175 -22.79 -7.26 14.37
CA HIS A 175 -23.33 -8.08 13.30
C HIS A 175 -22.45 -7.95 12.04
N ILE A 176 -21.60 -8.94 11.83
CA ILE A 176 -20.61 -9.02 10.77
C ILE A 176 -20.79 -10.32 9.96
N GLU A 177 -20.07 -10.45 8.85
CA GLU A 177 -19.94 -11.70 8.06
C GLU A 177 -21.30 -12.33 7.65
N GLY A 178 -22.28 -11.48 7.32
CA GLY A 178 -23.63 -11.85 6.87
C GLY A 178 -24.70 -11.68 7.93
N GLU A 179 -24.34 -11.31 9.16
CA GLU A 179 -25.29 -11.13 10.27
C GLU A 179 -25.98 -9.75 10.27
N LEU A 180 -25.44 -8.76 9.52
CA LEU A 180 -26.07 -7.43 9.43
C LEU A 180 -27.49 -7.54 8.90
N THR A 181 -28.44 -6.84 9.53
CA THR A 181 -29.85 -6.81 9.15
C THR A 181 -30.25 -5.43 8.63
N ALA A 182 -31.37 -5.36 7.91
CA ALA A 182 -31.96 -4.09 7.51
C ALA A 182 -32.34 -3.24 8.74
N ALA A 183 -32.81 -3.89 9.82
CA ALA A 183 -33.14 -3.21 11.06
C ALA A 183 -31.93 -2.56 11.74
N ASP A 184 -30.75 -3.14 11.63
CA ASP A 184 -29.52 -2.54 12.13
C ASP A 184 -29.17 -1.25 11.36
N ILE A 185 -29.33 -1.28 10.02
CA ILE A 185 -29.13 -0.10 9.18
C ILE A 185 -30.13 1.01 9.54
N ASP A 186 -31.41 0.67 9.70
CA ASP A 186 -32.45 1.62 10.09
C ASP A 186 -32.18 2.22 11.48
N ALA A 187 -31.73 1.39 12.44
CA ALA A 187 -31.35 1.84 13.77
C ALA A 187 -30.13 2.78 13.73
N ALA A 188 -29.14 2.49 12.90
CA ALA A 188 -27.95 3.35 12.70
C ALA A 188 -28.33 4.69 12.03
N VAL A 189 -29.25 4.68 11.06
CA VAL A 189 -29.80 5.92 10.47
C VAL A 189 -30.48 6.75 11.55
N LYS A 190 -31.32 6.14 12.39
CA LYS A 190 -31.95 6.83 13.51
C LYS A 190 -30.94 7.40 14.50
N ALA A 191 -29.89 6.65 14.83
CA ALA A 191 -28.79 7.11 15.69
C ALA A 191 -28.02 8.28 15.08
N SER A 192 -27.92 8.35 13.75
CA SER A 192 -27.30 9.48 13.05
C SER A 192 -28.08 10.79 13.18
N GLY A 193 -29.37 10.70 13.50
CA GLY A 193 -30.30 11.84 13.53
C GLY A 193 -30.76 12.30 12.14
N THR A 194 -30.60 11.45 11.12
CA THR A 194 -31.07 11.73 9.75
C THR A 194 -32.24 10.81 9.37
N THR A 195 -32.78 11.02 8.17
CA THR A 195 -33.78 10.17 7.53
C THR A 195 -33.25 9.58 6.23
N ALA A 196 -31.92 9.38 6.17
CA ALA A 196 -31.28 8.84 4.99
C ALA A 196 -31.84 7.46 4.63
N THR A 197 -31.96 7.22 3.35
CA THR A 197 -32.28 5.92 2.78
C THR A 197 -31.11 5.48 1.90
N LYS A 198 -31.16 4.25 1.43
CA LYS A 198 -30.20 3.75 0.44
C LYS A 198 -30.20 4.68 -0.77
N GLU A 199 -29.08 5.35 -0.98
CA GLU A 199 -28.87 6.22 -2.13
C GLU A 199 -28.67 5.41 -3.41
N GLY A 200 -29.14 5.96 -4.53
CA GLY A 200 -29.00 5.37 -5.86
C GLY A 200 -27.70 5.71 -6.57
N GLY A 201 -27.80 6.18 -7.80
CA GLY A 201 -26.68 6.32 -8.73
C GLY A 201 -25.45 7.08 -8.23
N SER A 202 -25.62 8.14 -7.43
CA SER A 202 -24.47 8.92 -6.92
C SER A 202 -23.67 8.17 -5.86
N ALA A 203 -24.35 7.39 -4.99
CA ALA A 203 -23.66 6.55 -4.02
C ALA A 203 -22.96 5.38 -4.71
N ILE A 204 -23.61 4.72 -5.67
CA ILE A 204 -22.97 3.66 -6.47
C ILE A 204 -21.69 4.18 -7.12
N ALA A 205 -21.75 5.34 -7.78
CA ALA A 205 -20.59 5.96 -8.39
C ALA A 205 -19.46 6.29 -7.38
N ALA A 206 -19.82 6.67 -6.14
CA ALA A 206 -18.84 6.89 -5.08
C ALA A 206 -18.15 5.58 -4.65
N LEU A 207 -18.91 4.49 -4.49
CA LEU A 207 -18.36 3.17 -4.16
C LEU A 207 -17.47 2.64 -5.27
N ASP A 208 -17.84 2.84 -6.54
CA ASP A 208 -17.04 2.45 -7.70
C ASP A 208 -15.70 3.21 -7.74
N ARG A 209 -15.74 4.54 -7.46
CA ARG A 209 -14.50 5.35 -7.35
C ARG A 209 -13.61 4.88 -6.20
N ASN A 210 -14.18 4.55 -5.05
CA ASN A 210 -13.43 4.03 -3.91
C ASN A 210 -12.79 2.67 -4.25
N ASN A 211 -13.52 1.79 -4.95
CA ASN A 211 -12.98 0.52 -5.43
C ASN A 211 -11.83 0.72 -6.45
N ALA A 212 -12.00 1.61 -7.41
CA ALA A 212 -10.95 1.95 -8.37
C ALA A 212 -9.70 2.53 -7.66
N LEU A 213 -9.92 3.41 -6.68
CA LEU A 213 -8.85 4.02 -5.88
C LEU A 213 -8.11 2.96 -5.05
N ALA A 214 -8.81 2.07 -4.35
CA ALA A 214 -8.21 0.98 -3.59
C ALA A 214 -7.32 0.10 -4.49
N LYS A 215 -7.81 -0.27 -5.67
CA LYS A 215 -7.04 -1.03 -6.67
C LYS A 215 -5.80 -0.26 -7.16
N ALA A 216 -5.92 1.04 -7.44
CA ALA A 216 -4.80 1.88 -7.86
C ALA A 216 -3.70 1.98 -6.79
N LEU A 217 -4.07 1.93 -5.51
CA LEU A 217 -3.16 1.90 -4.37
C LEU A 217 -2.54 0.52 -4.12
N GLY A 218 -2.98 -0.52 -4.83
CA GLY A 218 -2.58 -1.90 -4.59
C GLY A 218 -3.15 -2.49 -3.29
N ILE A 219 -4.25 -1.92 -2.77
CA ILE A 219 -4.96 -2.42 -1.60
C ILE A 219 -5.81 -3.62 -2.03
N GLN A 220 -5.63 -4.76 -1.34
CA GLN A 220 -6.26 -6.02 -1.71
C GLN A 220 -7.37 -6.47 -0.74
N GLY A 221 -7.56 -5.76 0.36
CA GLY A 221 -8.55 -6.11 1.38
C GLY A 221 -8.78 -4.99 2.39
N SER A 222 -9.87 -5.11 3.15
CA SER A 222 -10.25 -4.18 4.21
C SER A 222 -9.96 -4.76 5.61
N PRO A 223 -9.69 -3.91 6.61
CA PRO A 223 -9.47 -2.48 6.47
C PRO A 223 -8.13 -2.17 5.81
N ALA A 224 -7.99 -0.95 5.26
CA ALA A 224 -6.70 -0.40 4.90
C ALA A 224 -6.68 1.10 5.21
N PHE A 225 -5.49 1.62 5.49
CA PHE A 225 -5.32 3.02 5.87
C PHE A 225 -4.27 3.71 5.01
N VAL A 226 -4.53 4.95 4.66
CA VAL A 226 -3.52 5.87 4.13
C VAL A 226 -3.40 7.04 5.10
N VAL A 227 -2.21 7.23 5.64
CA VAL A 227 -1.92 8.36 6.54
C VAL A 227 -0.92 9.27 5.85
N MET A 228 -1.29 10.56 5.71
CA MET A 228 -0.47 11.53 4.99
C MET A 228 -0.73 12.95 5.47
N PRO A 229 0.23 13.87 5.38
CA PRO A 229 -0.04 15.29 5.56
C PRO A 229 -0.95 15.78 4.44
N VAL A 230 -1.85 16.73 4.76
CA VAL A 230 -2.76 17.33 3.77
C VAL A 230 -1.98 18.17 2.76
N ASN A 231 -0.91 18.82 3.21
CA ASN A 231 0.01 19.59 2.39
C ASN A 231 1.44 19.06 2.58
N GLY A 232 2.25 19.08 1.53
CA GLY A 232 3.66 18.68 1.60
C GLY A 232 3.84 17.15 1.73
N ALA A 233 2.92 16.35 1.20
CA ALA A 233 3.05 14.90 1.17
C ALA A 233 4.24 14.46 0.30
N SER A 234 5.02 13.52 0.82
CA SER A 234 6.20 12.94 0.17
C SER A 234 6.32 11.44 0.50
N ALA A 235 7.22 10.74 -0.16
CA ALA A 235 7.46 9.33 0.12
C ALA A 235 7.89 9.07 1.58
N ASP A 236 8.53 10.04 2.21
CA ASP A 236 9.06 9.90 3.57
C ASP A 236 7.99 10.09 4.66
N ASN A 237 6.86 10.77 4.35
CA ASN A 237 5.86 11.12 5.35
C ASN A 237 4.46 10.52 5.08
N VAL A 238 4.31 9.76 3.99
CA VAL A 238 3.10 8.98 3.70
C VAL A 238 3.27 7.55 4.20
N SER A 239 2.19 6.98 4.71
CA SER A 239 2.11 5.57 5.09
C SER A 239 0.87 4.94 4.47
N VAL A 240 1.03 3.78 3.82
CA VAL A 240 -0.08 2.92 3.37
C VAL A 240 -0.02 1.65 4.20
N ILE A 241 -1.06 1.38 4.97
CA ILE A 241 -1.10 0.33 5.99
C ILE A 241 -2.22 -0.64 5.64
N PRO A 242 -1.92 -1.84 5.13
CA PRO A 242 -2.92 -2.85 4.85
C PRO A 242 -3.31 -3.62 6.11
N GLY A 243 -4.59 -3.98 6.22
CA GLY A 243 -5.10 -4.84 7.28
C GLY A 243 -5.41 -4.14 8.60
N ALA A 244 -5.87 -4.95 9.56
CA ALA A 244 -6.18 -4.51 10.90
C ALA A 244 -4.91 -4.18 11.69
N VAL A 245 -4.90 -3.03 12.34
CA VAL A 245 -3.74 -2.54 13.10
C VAL A 245 -4.17 -1.93 14.43
N SER A 246 -3.22 -1.80 15.35
CA SER A 246 -3.44 -1.17 16.65
C SER A 246 -3.53 0.36 16.53
N GLN A 247 -4.13 0.99 17.56
CA GLN A 247 -4.08 2.45 17.72
C GLN A 247 -2.64 2.99 17.70
N ALA A 248 -1.71 2.29 18.36
CA ALA A 248 -0.29 2.70 18.39
C ALA A 248 0.34 2.73 17.00
N THR A 249 -0.01 1.78 16.12
CA THR A 249 0.47 1.78 14.72
C THR A 249 -0.09 2.99 13.94
N LEU A 250 -1.38 3.28 14.10
CA LEU A 250 -2.01 4.45 13.47
C LEU A 250 -1.42 5.75 14.02
N GLN A 251 -1.19 5.83 15.34
CA GLN A 251 -0.58 7.00 15.98
C GLN A 251 0.84 7.24 15.45
N ALA A 252 1.66 6.19 15.34
CA ALA A 252 3.02 6.33 14.79
C ALA A 252 3.00 6.85 13.35
N ALA A 253 2.01 6.44 12.54
CA ALA A 253 1.86 6.96 11.18
C ALA A 253 1.43 8.45 11.17
N VAL A 254 0.54 8.86 12.09
CA VAL A 254 0.16 10.27 12.28
C VAL A 254 1.37 11.11 12.71
N ASP A 255 2.16 10.61 13.66
CA ASP A 255 3.34 11.30 14.15
C ASP A 255 4.41 11.46 13.06
N LYS A 256 4.62 10.41 12.25
CA LYS A 256 5.49 10.45 11.07
C LYS A 256 5.04 11.52 10.08
N ALA A 257 3.74 11.58 9.78
CA ALA A 257 3.19 12.58 8.86
C ALA A 257 3.35 14.02 9.40
N ARG A 258 3.17 14.24 10.72
CA ARG A 258 3.34 15.54 11.36
C ARG A 258 4.78 16.02 11.45
N ALA A 259 5.73 15.11 11.70
CA ALA A 259 7.13 15.48 11.85
C ALA A 259 7.68 16.21 10.62
N ALA A 260 7.25 15.81 9.44
CA ALA A 260 7.67 16.42 8.18
C ALA A 260 7.03 17.80 7.91
N VAL A 261 5.81 18.04 8.39
CA VAL A 261 5.14 19.37 8.26
C VAL A 261 5.89 20.43 9.05
N LYS A 262 6.42 20.07 10.24
CA LYS A 262 7.18 20.99 11.11
C LYS A 262 8.58 21.34 10.59
N GLN A 263 9.15 20.55 9.69
CA GLN A 263 10.48 20.79 9.11
C GLN A 263 10.41 21.65 7.84
N GLY A 264 9.24 21.87 7.27
CA GLY A 264 9.03 22.64 6.04
C GLY A 264 8.39 24.02 6.24
N SER A 265 8.12 24.39 7.48
CA SER A 265 7.65 25.72 7.92
C SER A 265 8.77 26.46 8.65
#